data_b0628f8a835ce834ea5bc9257f939976
#
_entry.id   b0628f8a835ce834ea5bc9257f939976
#
_cell.length_a   1.000
_cell.length_b   1.000
_cell.length_c   1.000
_cell.angle_alpha   90.00
_cell.angle_beta   90.00
_cell.angle_gamma   90.00
#
_symmetry.space_group_name_H-M   'P 1'
#
loop_
_entity.id
_entity.type
_entity.pdbx_description
1 polymer ?
#
loop_
_entity_poly.entity_id
_entity_poly.type
_entity_poly.pdbx_seq_one_letter_code
_entity_poly.pdbx_strand_id
1 'polypeptide(L)'
;MKSINKIRVTLLNSKLFRDSFWAVFGNGIGNALMLLAGILIARFLGKDLYGEYGVVKTTMFYIASFATFGLGFTSTKYIAQYMNDKKDYVRCIVKDSLVITFSFSILIALTLIVFSAHLANYVNEPGLKIAFQALAVVVVFKAITTTQIGILAGLKDFKISARNSFLSGIFMLVLCVPLTFFGGLKGSLLALLSSQAFNALLNYFTIRKMTKSLTEQKNKGFKKELILFSFPVALQESSFTICHWTAVMLLTKYASVGELGLYSAGAQWNSIVLMIPSLLSNVVLSYLSGSVNDEIQHDKTVNKMLLINFTTTMIPFVGVYVFANFIANFYGSSFIGLPELMRVMVFTTILESCTSVFKSELMAQGKTWLLFTLRFIRDFVFVSIVYYMLAIQATNNGAISYAWCSVAVSFGFFLIMWIIYKHTRKR
;
A
#
# COMPACT_ATOMS: atom_id res chain seq x y z
N MET A 1 31.32 -4.78 -26.77
CA MET A 1 30.54 -3.54 -26.86
C MET A 1 29.33 -3.63 -27.79
N LYS A 2 29.42 -4.15 -29.03
CA LYS A 2 28.25 -4.28 -29.95
C LYS A 2 27.11 -5.18 -29.44
N SER A 3 27.41 -6.28 -28.70
CA SER A 3 26.42 -7.20 -28.13
C SER A 3 25.62 -6.56 -26.99
N ILE A 4 26.28 -5.77 -26.12
CA ILE A 4 25.62 -5.07 -24.99
C ILE A 4 24.69 -3.95 -25.49
N ASN A 5 25.10 -3.24 -26.54
CA ASN A 5 24.25 -2.22 -27.18
C ASN A 5 23.02 -2.84 -27.85
N LYS A 6 23.17 -4.02 -28.48
CA LYS A 6 22.04 -4.72 -29.13
C LYS A 6 21.02 -5.22 -28.10
N ILE A 7 21.49 -5.77 -26.97
CA ILE A 7 20.64 -6.20 -25.84
C ILE A 7 19.97 -4.96 -25.20
N ARG A 8 20.68 -3.85 -25.02
CA ARG A 8 20.15 -2.62 -24.47
C ARG A 8 19.06 -2.00 -25.35
N VAL A 9 19.25 -1.98 -26.68
CA VAL A 9 18.25 -1.48 -27.64
C VAL A 9 17.04 -2.41 -27.72
N THR A 10 17.23 -3.72 -27.66
CA THR A 10 16.13 -4.70 -27.70
C THR A 10 15.31 -4.67 -26.41
N LEU A 11 15.95 -4.48 -25.25
CA LEU A 11 15.26 -4.30 -23.96
C LEU A 11 14.49 -2.99 -23.89
N LEU A 12 15.08 -1.88 -24.34
CA LEU A 12 14.43 -0.57 -24.34
C LEU A 12 13.22 -0.49 -25.29
N ASN A 13 13.25 -1.25 -26.40
CA ASN A 13 12.15 -1.33 -27.36
C ASN A 13 11.11 -2.41 -27.01
N SER A 14 11.34 -3.20 -25.96
CA SER A 14 10.36 -4.20 -25.55
C SER A 14 9.13 -3.52 -24.95
N LYS A 15 7.93 -3.96 -25.38
CA LYS A 15 6.65 -3.48 -24.83
C LYS A 15 6.64 -3.62 -23.30
N LEU A 16 7.22 -4.70 -22.79
CA LEU A 16 7.32 -4.98 -21.36
C LEU A 16 8.15 -3.91 -20.60
N PHE A 17 9.29 -3.49 -21.17
CA PHE A 17 10.12 -2.45 -20.54
C PHE A 17 9.37 -1.11 -20.52
N ARG A 18 8.72 -0.74 -21.61
CA ARG A 18 7.93 0.49 -21.70
C ARG A 18 6.74 0.49 -20.76
N ASP A 19 6.04 -0.63 -20.64
CA ASP A 19 4.90 -0.78 -19.75
C ASP A 19 5.34 -0.75 -18.28
N SER A 20 6.46 -1.40 -17.95
CA SER A 20 7.08 -1.32 -16.62
C SER A 20 7.56 0.08 -16.28
N PHE A 21 8.18 0.78 -17.23
CA PHE A 21 8.63 2.16 -17.06
C PHE A 21 7.44 3.09 -16.73
N TRP A 22 6.35 3.01 -17.48
CA TRP A 22 5.16 3.82 -17.20
C TRP A 22 4.48 3.44 -15.88
N ALA A 23 4.46 2.15 -15.51
CA ALA A 23 3.94 1.71 -14.23
C ALA A 23 4.74 2.30 -13.04
N VAL A 24 6.07 2.31 -13.16
CA VAL A 24 6.97 2.83 -12.11
C VAL A 24 6.96 4.36 -12.06
N PHE A 25 7.26 5.01 -13.18
CA PHE A 25 7.42 6.47 -13.20
C PHE A 25 6.10 7.22 -13.06
N GLY A 26 5.05 6.76 -13.73
CA GLY A 26 3.77 7.46 -13.67
C GLY A 26 3.08 7.32 -12.30
N ASN A 27 3.05 6.14 -11.72
CA ASN A 27 2.56 5.97 -10.36
C ASN A 27 3.50 6.62 -9.32
N GLY A 28 4.81 6.59 -9.56
CA GLY A 28 5.80 7.25 -8.73
C GLY A 28 5.59 8.77 -8.66
N ILE A 29 5.36 9.43 -9.78
CA ILE A 29 5.07 10.87 -9.82
C ILE A 29 3.74 11.17 -9.12
N GLY A 30 2.70 10.37 -9.36
CA GLY A 30 1.42 10.53 -8.66
C GLY A 30 1.57 10.41 -7.14
N ASN A 31 2.34 9.44 -6.65
CA ASN A 31 2.65 9.27 -5.23
C ASN A 31 3.49 10.43 -4.67
N ALA A 32 4.45 10.96 -5.44
CA ALA A 32 5.24 12.13 -5.05
C ALA A 32 4.36 13.39 -4.89
N LEU A 33 3.41 13.61 -5.79
CA LEU A 33 2.43 14.70 -5.66
C LEU A 33 1.52 14.54 -4.43
N MET A 34 1.08 13.31 -4.15
CA MET A 34 0.32 12.99 -2.94
C MET A 34 1.14 13.21 -1.66
N LEU A 35 2.45 12.93 -1.68
CA LEU A 35 3.34 13.23 -0.57
C LEU A 35 3.48 14.75 -0.37
N LEU A 36 3.71 15.51 -1.44
CA LEU A 36 3.78 16.97 -1.37
C LEU A 36 2.49 17.56 -0.79
N ALA A 37 1.32 17.08 -1.24
CA ALA A 37 0.05 17.44 -0.65
C ALA A 37 -0.02 17.12 0.86
N GLY A 38 0.48 15.95 1.26
CA GLY A 38 0.55 15.54 2.66
C GLY A 38 1.45 16.44 3.52
N ILE A 39 2.59 16.88 3.00
CA ILE A 39 3.50 17.83 3.66
C ILE A 39 2.81 19.19 3.85
N LEU A 40 2.15 19.70 2.81
CA LEU A 40 1.43 20.98 2.88
C LEU A 40 0.27 20.91 3.90
N ILE A 41 -0.52 19.83 3.90
CA ILE A 41 -1.58 19.61 4.88
C ILE A 41 -0.97 19.60 6.30
N ALA A 42 0.12 18.85 6.52
CA ALA A 42 0.80 18.77 7.80
C ALA A 42 1.27 20.15 8.29
N ARG A 43 1.84 20.94 7.40
CA ARG A 43 2.32 22.29 7.70
C ARG A 43 1.20 23.25 8.11
N PHE A 44 0.03 23.16 7.43
CA PHE A 44 -1.12 24.02 7.74
C PHE A 44 -1.85 23.59 9.02
N LEU A 45 -1.98 22.28 9.26
CA LEU A 45 -2.72 21.75 10.40
C LEU A 45 -1.91 21.74 11.70
N GLY A 46 -0.58 21.63 11.61
CA GLY A 46 0.27 21.30 12.75
C GLY A 46 0.15 19.85 13.18
N LYS A 47 0.95 19.43 14.16
CA LYS A 47 1.15 18.04 14.56
C LYS A 47 -0.15 17.36 15.00
N ASP A 48 -0.95 18.02 15.86
CA ASP A 48 -2.11 17.39 16.50
C ASP A 48 -3.28 17.19 15.50
N LEU A 49 -3.70 18.24 14.80
CA LEU A 49 -4.74 18.13 13.78
C LEU A 49 -4.29 17.26 12.59
N TYR A 50 -2.98 17.24 12.28
CA TYR A 50 -2.46 16.31 11.29
C TYR A 50 -2.49 14.86 11.80
N GLY A 51 -2.40 14.65 13.11
CA GLY A 51 -2.64 13.36 13.74
C GLY A 51 -4.08 12.88 13.54
N GLU A 52 -5.07 13.74 13.74
CA GLU A 52 -6.48 13.43 13.47
C GLU A 52 -6.71 13.09 11.98
N TYR A 53 -6.12 13.88 11.07
CA TYR A 53 -6.10 13.56 9.64
C TYR A 53 -5.42 12.21 9.37
N GLY A 54 -4.35 11.90 10.10
CA GLY A 54 -3.61 10.64 10.06
C GLY A 54 -4.44 9.44 10.48
N VAL A 55 -5.27 9.56 11.55
CA VAL A 55 -6.24 8.53 11.95
C VAL A 55 -7.14 8.17 10.77
N VAL A 56 -7.75 9.19 10.15
CA VAL A 56 -8.68 8.99 9.03
C VAL A 56 -7.97 8.38 7.82
N LYS A 57 -6.82 8.93 7.44
CA LYS A 57 -6.04 8.47 6.28
C LYS A 57 -5.56 7.03 6.44
N THR A 58 -5.05 6.69 7.61
CA THR A 58 -4.53 5.35 7.92
C THR A 58 -5.67 4.34 8.00
N THR A 59 -6.75 4.70 8.69
CA THR A 59 -7.96 3.87 8.76
C THR A 59 -8.57 3.65 7.37
N MET A 60 -8.63 4.69 6.52
CA MET A 60 -9.04 4.57 5.12
C MET A 60 -8.19 3.53 4.38
N PHE A 61 -6.87 3.62 4.52
CA PHE A 61 -5.95 2.73 3.81
C PHE A 61 -6.18 1.25 4.19
N TYR A 62 -6.22 0.96 5.48
CA TYR A 62 -6.41 -0.40 5.97
C TYR A 62 -7.83 -0.93 5.71
N ILE A 63 -8.85 -0.17 6.07
CA ILE A 63 -10.25 -0.63 5.89
C ILE A 63 -10.62 -0.73 4.41
N ALA A 64 -10.14 0.17 3.55
CA ALA A 64 -10.39 0.07 2.12
C ALA A 64 -9.70 -1.15 1.50
N SER A 65 -8.50 -1.54 1.95
CA SER A 65 -7.85 -2.77 1.52
C SER A 65 -8.74 -4.00 1.79
N PHE A 66 -9.29 -4.08 3.00
CA PHE A 66 -10.28 -5.10 3.37
C PHE A 66 -11.57 -5.00 2.54
N ALA A 67 -12.09 -3.78 2.35
CA ALA A 67 -13.34 -3.52 1.63
C ALA A 67 -13.27 -3.86 0.12
N THR A 68 -12.07 -4.04 -0.46
CA THR A 68 -11.93 -4.54 -1.83
C THR A 68 -12.25 -6.02 -1.95
N PHE A 69 -12.30 -6.76 -0.85
CA PHE A 69 -12.45 -8.22 -0.84
C PHE A 69 -11.43 -8.94 -1.73
N GLY A 70 -10.20 -8.40 -1.86
CA GLY A 70 -9.15 -8.96 -2.71
C GLY A 70 -9.37 -8.82 -4.22
N LEU A 71 -10.45 -8.12 -4.64
CA LEU A 71 -10.83 -8.01 -6.05
C LEU A 71 -9.84 -7.23 -6.91
N GLY A 72 -8.96 -6.43 -6.33
CA GLY A 72 -7.86 -5.83 -7.06
C GLY A 72 -7.00 -6.87 -7.76
N PHE A 73 -6.54 -7.89 -7.02
CA PHE A 73 -5.72 -8.99 -7.56
C PHE A 73 -6.54 -9.94 -8.43
N THR A 74 -7.73 -10.32 -7.99
CA THR A 74 -8.62 -11.24 -8.69
C THR A 74 -9.00 -10.71 -10.07
N SER A 75 -9.40 -9.44 -10.17
CA SER A 75 -9.73 -8.81 -11.44
C SER A 75 -8.54 -8.77 -12.38
N THR A 76 -7.34 -8.44 -11.87
CA THR A 76 -6.11 -8.44 -12.67
C THR A 76 -5.88 -9.80 -13.32
N LYS A 77 -5.97 -10.87 -12.52
CA LYS A 77 -5.74 -12.26 -13.01
C LYS A 77 -6.76 -12.66 -14.07
N TYR A 78 -8.05 -12.57 -13.72
CA TYR A 78 -9.11 -13.06 -14.64
C TYR A 78 -9.17 -12.24 -15.93
N ILE A 79 -9.06 -10.91 -15.86
CA ILE A 79 -9.06 -10.07 -17.06
C ILE A 79 -7.85 -10.38 -17.93
N ALA A 80 -6.62 -10.50 -17.35
CA ALA A 80 -5.43 -10.84 -18.13
C ALA A 80 -5.54 -12.22 -18.81
N GLN A 81 -6.14 -13.20 -18.13
CA GLN A 81 -6.39 -14.54 -18.68
C GLN A 81 -7.39 -14.50 -19.83
N TYR A 82 -8.55 -13.89 -19.62
CA TYR A 82 -9.64 -13.88 -20.60
C TYR A 82 -9.38 -12.92 -21.78
N MET A 83 -8.53 -11.91 -21.62
CA MET A 83 -8.13 -11.04 -22.74
C MET A 83 -7.41 -11.79 -23.87
N ASN A 84 -6.76 -12.92 -23.58
CA ASN A 84 -6.09 -13.72 -24.60
C ASN A 84 -7.05 -14.72 -25.28
N ASP A 85 -7.92 -15.36 -24.49
CA ASP A 85 -8.69 -16.52 -24.95
C ASP A 85 -10.16 -16.21 -25.28
N LYS A 86 -10.83 -15.35 -24.49
CA LYS A 86 -12.28 -15.14 -24.58
C LYS A 86 -12.66 -13.71 -24.19
N LYS A 87 -12.37 -12.74 -25.04
CA LYS A 87 -12.59 -11.30 -24.81
C LYS A 87 -14.02 -10.92 -24.43
N ASP A 88 -15.00 -11.72 -24.88
CA ASP A 88 -16.44 -11.48 -24.64
C ASP A 88 -16.83 -11.55 -23.15
N TYR A 89 -16.02 -12.23 -22.32
CA TYR A 89 -16.24 -12.32 -20.88
C TYR A 89 -15.64 -11.16 -20.08
N VAL A 90 -14.67 -10.44 -20.65
CA VAL A 90 -13.93 -9.38 -19.93
C VAL A 90 -14.88 -8.31 -19.39
N ARG A 91 -15.88 -7.91 -20.19
CA ARG A 91 -16.86 -6.90 -19.77
C ARG A 91 -17.72 -7.37 -18.60
N CYS A 92 -18.12 -8.64 -18.58
CA CYS A 92 -18.82 -9.26 -17.46
C CYS A 92 -17.96 -9.29 -16.20
N ILE A 93 -16.69 -9.72 -16.33
CA ILE A 93 -15.73 -9.75 -15.19
C ILE A 93 -15.54 -8.36 -14.60
N VAL A 94 -15.35 -7.34 -15.45
CA VAL A 94 -15.23 -5.93 -15.00
C VAL A 94 -16.47 -5.49 -14.23
N LYS A 95 -17.67 -5.71 -14.78
CA LYS A 95 -18.93 -5.34 -14.15
C LYS A 95 -19.14 -6.06 -12.81
N ASP A 96 -18.96 -7.39 -12.80
CA ASP A 96 -19.15 -8.19 -11.59
C ASP A 96 -18.14 -7.82 -10.50
N SER A 97 -16.88 -7.57 -10.86
CA SER A 97 -15.86 -7.11 -9.91
C SER A 97 -16.24 -5.78 -9.26
N LEU A 98 -16.69 -4.80 -10.06
CA LEU A 98 -17.11 -3.49 -9.53
C LEU A 98 -18.37 -3.60 -8.67
N VAL A 99 -19.35 -4.44 -9.06
CA VAL A 99 -20.57 -4.67 -8.27
C VAL A 99 -20.24 -5.31 -6.93
N ILE A 100 -19.41 -6.34 -6.90
CA ILE A 100 -19.01 -7.01 -5.64
C ILE A 100 -18.26 -6.03 -4.73
N THR A 101 -17.27 -5.30 -5.27
CA THR A 101 -16.51 -4.29 -4.50
C THR A 101 -17.45 -3.23 -3.94
N PHE A 102 -18.36 -2.70 -4.76
CA PHE A 102 -19.31 -1.67 -4.33
C PHE A 102 -20.24 -2.17 -3.21
N SER A 103 -20.84 -3.36 -3.39
CA SER A 103 -21.72 -3.94 -2.38
C SER A 103 -21.01 -4.20 -1.06
N PHE A 104 -19.79 -4.77 -1.11
CA PHE A 104 -19.01 -5.09 0.08
C PHE A 104 -18.49 -3.81 0.76
N SER A 105 -18.04 -2.82 -0.01
CA SER A 105 -17.56 -1.54 0.54
C SER A 105 -18.69 -0.72 1.17
N ILE A 106 -19.92 -0.78 0.65
CA ILE A 106 -21.09 -0.16 1.31
C ILE A 106 -21.39 -0.85 2.64
N LEU A 107 -21.36 -2.18 2.70
CA LEU A 107 -21.54 -2.91 3.96
C LEU A 107 -20.54 -2.45 5.02
N ILE A 108 -19.27 -2.36 4.65
CA ILE A 108 -18.20 -1.86 5.54
C ILE A 108 -18.42 -0.39 5.92
N ALA A 109 -18.83 0.46 4.97
CA ALA A 109 -19.12 1.86 5.24
C ALA A 109 -20.27 2.04 6.24
N LEU A 110 -21.35 1.27 6.10
CA LEU A 110 -22.47 1.27 7.05
C LEU A 110 -22.02 0.82 8.45
N THR A 111 -21.20 -0.22 8.53
CA THR A 111 -20.58 -0.67 9.79
C THR A 111 -19.77 0.45 10.44
N LEU A 112 -18.94 1.16 9.66
CA LEU A 112 -18.16 2.29 10.17
C LEU A 112 -19.05 3.44 10.69
N ILE A 113 -20.14 3.74 10.01
CA ILE A 113 -21.08 4.79 10.46
C ILE A 113 -21.70 4.40 11.80
N VAL A 114 -22.18 3.16 11.94
CA VAL A 114 -22.79 2.64 13.17
C VAL A 114 -21.81 2.67 14.33
N PHE A 115 -20.58 2.20 14.11
CA PHE A 115 -19.57 2.11 15.15
C PHE A 115 -18.72 3.38 15.32
N SER A 116 -18.98 4.45 14.56
CA SER A 116 -18.17 5.70 14.58
C SER A 116 -18.01 6.30 15.96
N ALA A 117 -19.08 6.34 16.79
CA ALA A 117 -19.02 6.84 18.14
C ALA A 117 -18.17 5.95 19.07
N HIS A 118 -18.28 4.62 18.93
CA HIS A 118 -17.46 3.67 19.69
C HIS A 118 -15.97 3.80 19.36
N LEU A 119 -15.63 3.97 18.07
CA LEU A 119 -14.26 4.16 17.63
C LEU A 119 -13.67 5.47 18.15
N ALA A 120 -14.44 6.57 18.10
CA ALA A 120 -14.03 7.87 18.61
C ALA A 120 -13.77 7.82 20.13
N ASN A 121 -14.66 7.18 20.89
CA ASN A 121 -14.49 7.01 22.33
C ASN A 121 -13.31 6.06 22.65
N TYR A 122 -13.06 5.04 21.84
CA TYR A 122 -11.93 4.11 22.04
C TYR A 122 -10.57 4.80 21.96
N VAL A 123 -10.42 5.79 21.07
CA VAL A 123 -9.19 6.59 20.95
C VAL A 123 -9.17 7.83 21.87
N ASN A 124 -10.13 7.97 22.78
CA ASN A 124 -10.32 9.09 23.69
C ASN A 124 -10.52 10.47 23.01
N GLU A 125 -10.99 10.47 21.76
CA GLU A 125 -11.23 11.68 20.97
C GLU A 125 -12.66 11.69 20.39
N PRO A 126 -13.67 12.10 21.20
CA PRO A 126 -15.08 12.10 20.77
C PRO A 126 -15.34 12.97 19.53
N GLY A 127 -14.52 14.00 19.31
CA GLY A 127 -14.59 14.88 18.13
C GLY A 127 -14.35 14.16 16.81
N LEU A 128 -13.65 13.02 16.82
CA LEU A 128 -13.39 12.22 15.62
C LEU A 128 -14.62 11.45 15.08
N LYS A 129 -15.76 11.44 15.78
CA LYS A 129 -17.00 10.79 15.31
C LYS A 129 -17.36 11.23 13.89
N ILE A 130 -17.37 12.54 13.64
CA ILE A 130 -17.71 13.09 12.30
C ILE A 130 -16.64 12.68 11.27
N ALA A 131 -15.35 12.65 11.66
CA ALA A 131 -14.27 12.21 10.81
C ALA A 131 -14.41 10.73 10.42
N PHE A 132 -14.81 9.85 11.34
CA PHE A 132 -15.10 8.44 11.05
C PHE A 132 -16.34 8.26 10.15
N GLN A 133 -17.35 9.12 10.28
CA GLN A 133 -18.49 9.11 9.36
C GLN A 133 -18.09 9.56 7.93
N ALA A 134 -17.30 10.61 7.81
CA ALA A 134 -16.73 11.03 6.52
C ALA A 134 -15.84 9.93 5.90
N LEU A 135 -15.05 9.24 6.74
CA LEU A 135 -14.23 8.11 6.34
C LEU A 135 -15.03 7.00 5.65
N ALA A 136 -16.25 6.71 6.08
CA ALA A 136 -17.09 5.70 5.48
C ALA A 136 -17.28 5.93 3.97
N VAL A 137 -17.48 7.18 3.56
CA VAL A 137 -17.63 7.56 2.14
C VAL A 137 -16.28 7.42 1.41
N VAL A 138 -15.18 7.86 2.05
CA VAL A 138 -13.83 7.78 1.45
C VAL A 138 -13.41 6.33 1.21
N VAL A 139 -13.74 5.42 2.14
CA VAL A 139 -13.45 3.97 2.02
C VAL A 139 -14.10 3.37 0.79
N VAL A 140 -15.36 3.73 0.48
CA VAL A 140 -16.06 3.24 -0.71
C VAL A 140 -15.32 3.66 -1.99
N PHE A 141 -14.99 4.95 -2.13
CA PHE A 141 -14.24 5.43 -3.30
C PHE A 141 -12.85 4.79 -3.39
N LYS A 142 -12.15 4.63 -2.27
CA LYS A 142 -10.83 4.02 -2.23
C LYS A 142 -10.87 2.54 -2.62
N ALA A 143 -11.84 1.77 -2.12
CA ALA A 143 -12.03 0.37 -2.48
C ALA A 143 -12.32 0.21 -3.98
N ILE A 144 -13.23 1.03 -4.53
CA ILE A 144 -13.53 1.06 -5.96
C ILE A 144 -12.28 1.38 -6.78
N THR A 145 -11.52 2.43 -6.41
CA THR A 145 -10.31 2.83 -7.10
C THR A 145 -9.26 1.70 -7.11
N THR A 146 -9.10 1.01 -5.99
CA THR A 146 -8.15 -0.12 -5.88
C THR A 146 -8.54 -1.26 -6.82
N THR A 147 -9.82 -1.62 -6.89
CA THR A 147 -10.32 -2.63 -7.84
C THR A 147 -10.17 -2.16 -9.29
N GLN A 148 -10.43 -0.89 -9.59
CA GLN A 148 -10.24 -0.30 -10.91
C GLN A 148 -8.78 -0.32 -11.37
N ILE A 149 -7.82 -0.07 -10.47
CA ILE A 149 -6.38 -0.20 -10.75
C ILE A 149 -6.06 -1.65 -11.12
N GLY A 150 -6.62 -2.62 -10.41
CA GLY A 150 -6.49 -4.04 -10.75
C GLY A 150 -7.07 -4.38 -12.14
N ILE A 151 -8.23 -3.82 -12.48
CA ILE A 151 -8.84 -3.97 -13.81
C ILE A 151 -7.94 -3.40 -14.91
N LEU A 152 -7.41 -2.18 -14.73
CA LEU A 152 -6.50 -1.54 -15.69
C LEU A 152 -5.19 -2.33 -15.85
N ALA A 153 -4.67 -2.90 -14.76
CA ALA A 153 -3.51 -3.79 -14.81
C ALA A 153 -3.81 -5.07 -15.60
N GLY A 154 -4.99 -5.67 -15.42
CA GLY A 154 -5.45 -6.82 -16.20
C GLY A 154 -5.60 -6.51 -17.70
N LEU A 155 -6.04 -5.30 -18.05
CA LEU A 155 -6.11 -4.80 -19.42
C LEU A 155 -4.72 -4.44 -20.00
N LYS A 156 -3.66 -4.50 -19.18
CA LYS A 156 -2.26 -4.16 -19.53
C LYS A 156 -2.06 -2.72 -20.00
N ASP A 157 -2.91 -1.79 -19.56
CA ASP A 157 -2.75 -0.37 -19.91
C ASP A 157 -2.19 0.44 -18.72
N PHE A 158 -0.91 0.21 -18.45
CA PHE A 158 -0.18 0.88 -17.37
C PHE A 158 0.03 2.37 -17.62
N LYS A 159 0.11 2.79 -18.89
CA LYS A 159 0.28 4.19 -19.27
C LYS A 159 -0.93 5.03 -18.87
N ILE A 160 -2.13 4.52 -19.09
CA ILE A 160 -3.36 5.23 -18.73
C ILE A 160 -3.55 5.23 -17.21
N SER A 161 -3.27 4.12 -16.54
CA SER A 161 -3.26 4.07 -15.06
C SER A 161 -2.32 5.12 -14.48
N ALA A 162 -1.10 5.23 -15.00
CA ALA A 162 -0.11 6.23 -14.63
C ALA A 162 -0.62 7.66 -14.84
N ARG A 163 -1.23 7.95 -15.99
CA ARG A 163 -1.83 9.26 -16.28
C ARG A 163 -2.93 9.60 -15.29
N ASN A 164 -3.82 8.67 -14.98
CA ASN A 164 -4.92 8.90 -14.05
C ASN A 164 -4.40 9.15 -12.63
N SER A 165 -3.37 8.41 -12.19
CA SER A 165 -2.69 8.63 -10.90
C SER A 165 -2.03 10.01 -10.84
N PHE A 166 -1.37 10.44 -11.91
CA PHE A 166 -0.76 11.76 -12.03
C PHE A 166 -1.80 12.90 -11.95
N LEU A 167 -2.89 12.80 -12.73
CA LEU A 167 -3.98 13.78 -12.70
C LEU A 167 -4.64 13.87 -11.33
N SER A 168 -4.84 12.72 -10.66
CA SER A 168 -5.38 12.69 -9.29
C SER A 168 -4.42 13.29 -8.28
N GLY A 169 -3.10 13.11 -8.46
CA GLY A 169 -2.08 13.75 -7.64
C GLY A 169 -2.08 15.27 -7.79
N ILE A 170 -2.16 15.80 -9.01
CA ILE A 170 -2.29 17.24 -9.27
C ILE A 170 -3.59 17.77 -8.64
N PHE A 171 -4.71 17.10 -8.87
CA PHE A 171 -6.01 17.50 -8.32
C PHE A 171 -5.98 17.59 -6.80
N MET A 172 -5.38 16.58 -6.13
CA MET A 172 -5.16 16.62 -4.69
C MET A 172 -4.30 17.80 -4.27
N LEU A 173 -3.16 18.04 -4.94
CA LEU A 173 -2.23 19.11 -4.60
C LEU A 173 -2.86 20.50 -4.75
N VAL A 174 -3.64 20.71 -5.81
CA VAL A 174 -4.35 21.98 -6.06
C VAL A 174 -5.46 22.22 -5.06
N LEU A 175 -6.22 21.18 -4.68
CA LEU A 175 -7.33 21.33 -3.75
C LEU A 175 -6.89 21.38 -2.28
N CYS A 176 -5.81 20.66 -1.90
CA CYS A 176 -5.43 20.57 -0.49
C CYS A 176 -5.04 21.93 0.10
N VAL A 177 -4.42 22.82 -0.70
CA VAL A 177 -3.97 24.12 -0.21
C VAL A 177 -5.16 25.01 0.20
N PRO A 178 -6.09 25.40 -0.70
CA PRO A 178 -7.19 26.29 -0.32
C PRO A 178 -8.14 25.61 0.69
N LEU A 179 -8.47 24.35 0.51
CA LEU A 179 -9.41 23.69 1.39
C LEU A 179 -8.85 23.54 2.82
N THR A 180 -7.55 23.19 2.96
CA THR A 180 -6.94 23.09 4.28
C THR A 180 -6.73 24.47 4.91
N PHE A 181 -6.34 25.47 4.13
CA PHE A 181 -6.12 26.84 4.65
C PHE A 181 -7.40 27.45 5.21
N PHE A 182 -8.53 27.36 4.50
CA PHE A 182 -9.80 27.93 4.94
C PHE A 182 -10.63 27.02 5.84
N GLY A 183 -10.53 25.71 5.69
CA GLY A 183 -11.38 24.73 6.37
C GLY A 183 -10.67 23.85 7.41
N GLY A 184 -9.36 24.05 7.63
CA GLY A 184 -8.57 23.26 8.57
C GLY A 184 -8.69 21.76 8.32
N LEU A 185 -8.91 20.97 9.38
CA LEU A 185 -9.09 19.51 9.29
C LEU A 185 -10.25 19.12 8.37
N LYS A 186 -11.40 19.77 8.48
CA LYS A 186 -12.58 19.47 7.64
C LYS A 186 -12.26 19.69 6.16
N GLY A 187 -11.54 20.77 5.86
CA GLY A 187 -11.09 21.08 4.51
C GLY A 187 -10.11 20.04 3.95
N SER A 188 -9.15 19.58 4.75
CA SER A 188 -8.20 18.54 4.35
C SER A 188 -8.87 17.18 4.11
N LEU A 189 -9.88 16.82 4.93
CA LEU A 189 -10.70 15.61 4.72
C LEU A 189 -11.56 15.71 3.46
N LEU A 190 -12.11 16.90 3.19
CA LEU A 190 -12.84 17.16 1.95
C LEU A 190 -11.93 17.06 0.70
N ALA A 191 -10.69 17.57 0.79
CA ALA A 191 -9.71 17.42 -0.28
C ALA A 191 -9.38 15.93 -0.53
N LEU A 192 -9.19 15.15 0.53
CA LEU A 192 -8.96 13.71 0.44
C LEU A 192 -10.14 12.99 -0.23
N LEU A 193 -11.36 13.24 0.23
CA LEU A 193 -12.59 12.68 -0.35
C LEU A 193 -12.71 13.02 -1.84
N SER A 194 -12.59 14.30 -2.18
CA SER A 194 -12.71 14.79 -3.55
C SER A 194 -11.66 14.16 -4.46
N SER A 195 -10.42 14.00 -3.99
CA SER A 195 -9.34 13.35 -4.73
C SER A 195 -9.62 11.86 -4.99
N GLN A 196 -10.13 11.11 -4.00
CA GLN A 196 -10.50 9.71 -4.20
C GLN A 196 -11.69 9.56 -5.16
N ALA A 197 -12.70 10.42 -5.04
CA ALA A 197 -13.84 10.45 -5.95
C ALA A 197 -13.42 10.78 -7.38
N PHE A 198 -12.55 11.79 -7.57
CA PHE A 198 -12.01 12.17 -8.86
C PHE A 198 -11.22 11.02 -9.52
N ASN A 199 -10.37 10.34 -8.75
CA ASN A 199 -9.62 9.17 -9.24
C ASN A 199 -10.56 8.03 -9.65
N ALA A 200 -11.59 7.74 -8.84
CA ALA A 200 -12.59 6.73 -9.16
C ALA A 200 -13.36 7.07 -10.45
N LEU A 201 -13.71 8.34 -10.66
CA LEU A 201 -14.38 8.81 -11.88
C LEU A 201 -13.47 8.71 -13.11
N LEU A 202 -12.23 9.17 -13.03
CA LEU A 202 -11.25 9.05 -14.11
C LEU A 202 -11.07 7.59 -14.56
N ASN A 203 -10.87 6.70 -13.59
CA ASN A 203 -10.71 5.27 -13.86
C ASN A 203 -12.00 4.67 -14.44
N TYR A 204 -13.18 5.04 -13.93
CA TYR A 204 -14.46 4.58 -14.46
C TYR A 204 -14.67 4.94 -15.93
N PHE A 205 -14.46 6.20 -16.31
CA PHE A 205 -14.58 6.63 -17.71
C PHE A 205 -13.55 5.96 -18.61
N THR A 206 -12.33 5.77 -18.10
CA THR A 206 -11.27 5.07 -18.82
C THR A 206 -11.64 3.61 -19.07
N ILE A 207 -12.04 2.86 -18.04
CA ILE A 207 -12.42 1.45 -18.14
C ILE A 207 -13.63 1.31 -19.07
N ARG A 208 -14.66 2.16 -18.90
CA ARG A 208 -15.82 2.17 -19.76
C ARG A 208 -15.47 2.38 -21.24
N LYS A 209 -14.55 3.30 -21.54
CA LYS A 209 -14.08 3.55 -22.91
C LYS A 209 -13.37 2.33 -23.48
N MET A 210 -12.50 1.67 -22.71
CA MET A 210 -11.72 0.51 -23.13
C MET A 210 -12.58 -0.73 -23.33
N THR A 211 -13.62 -0.89 -22.50
CA THR A 211 -14.50 -2.08 -22.56
C THR A 211 -15.72 -1.89 -23.46
N LYS A 212 -15.98 -0.67 -23.97
CA LYS A 212 -17.14 -0.39 -24.84
C LYS A 212 -17.11 -1.17 -26.15
N SER A 213 -15.94 -1.41 -26.71
CA SER A 213 -15.74 -2.16 -27.95
C SER A 213 -15.79 -3.67 -27.78
N LEU A 214 -15.80 -4.17 -26.53
CA LEU A 214 -15.88 -5.59 -26.24
C LEU A 214 -17.35 -6.05 -26.23
N THR A 215 -17.63 -7.15 -26.93
CA THR A 215 -18.94 -7.80 -26.88
C THR A 215 -19.22 -8.29 -25.47
N GLU A 216 -20.48 -8.22 -25.05
CA GLU A 216 -20.90 -8.71 -23.74
C GLU A 216 -21.67 -10.02 -23.91
N GLN A 217 -21.10 -11.11 -23.44
CA GLN A 217 -21.81 -12.39 -23.44
C GLN A 217 -22.80 -12.43 -22.24
N LYS A 218 -24.07 -12.25 -22.50
CA LYS A 218 -25.11 -12.03 -21.49
C LYS A 218 -25.39 -13.21 -20.52
N ASN A 219 -24.95 -14.43 -20.85
CA ASN A 219 -25.42 -15.66 -20.20
C ASN A 219 -24.51 -16.24 -19.12
N LYS A 220 -23.34 -15.65 -18.81
CA LYS A 220 -22.43 -16.16 -17.78
C LYS A 220 -22.01 -15.07 -16.81
N GLY A 221 -22.54 -15.12 -15.59
CA GLY A 221 -22.05 -14.29 -14.48
C GLY A 221 -20.81 -14.92 -13.84
N PHE A 222 -19.81 -14.09 -13.49
CA PHE A 222 -18.57 -14.52 -12.85
C PHE A 222 -18.55 -14.29 -11.33
N LYS A 223 -19.63 -13.78 -10.74
CA LYS A 223 -19.68 -13.40 -9.31
C LYS A 223 -19.21 -14.52 -8.38
N LYS A 224 -19.72 -15.74 -8.58
CA LYS A 224 -19.36 -16.88 -7.73
C LYS A 224 -17.90 -17.25 -7.85
N GLU A 225 -17.38 -17.31 -9.07
CA GLU A 225 -15.97 -17.63 -9.34
C GLU A 225 -15.02 -16.57 -8.77
N LEU A 226 -15.38 -15.28 -8.93
CA LEU A 226 -14.62 -14.16 -8.40
C LEU A 226 -14.61 -14.18 -6.86
N ILE A 227 -15.76 -14.40 -6.20
CA ILE A 227 -15.87 -14.46 -4.74
C ILE A 227 -15.06 -15.63 -4.19
N LEU A 228 -15.21 -16.83 -4.76
CA LEU A 228 -14.48 -18.02 -4.29
C LEU A 228 -12.96 -17.86 -4.43
N PHE A 229 -12.50 -17.25 -5.52
CA PHE A 229 -11.07 -16.98 -5.70
C PHE A 229 -10.56 -15.84 -4.81
N SER A 230 -11.39 -14.80 -4.61
CA SER A 230 -11.02 -13.65 -3.79
C SER A 230 -10.98 -13.97 -2.29
N PHE A 231 -11.75 -14.94 -1.82
CA PHE A 231 -11.89 -15.22 -0.39
C PHE A 231 -10.55 -15.53 0.33
N PRO A 232 -9.68 -16.44 -0.17
CA PRO A 232 -8.37 -16.68 0.44
C PRO A 232 -7.46 -15.45 0.40
N VAL A 233 -7.52 -14.66 -0.68
CA VAL A 233 -6.76 -13.40 -0.81
C VAL A 233 -7.24 -12.38 0.21
N ALA A 234 -8.56 -12.22 0.34
CA ALA A 234 -9.17 -11.33 1.32
C ALA A 234 -8.80 -11.72 2.76
N LEU A 235 -8.79 -13.01 3.07
CA LEU A 235 -8.42 -13.51 4.40
C LEU A 235 -6.97 -13.18 4.76
N GLN A 236 -6.04 -13.35 3.82
CA GLN A 236 -4.64 -13.02 4.01
C GLN A 236 -4.41 -11.52 4.21
N GLU A 237 -5.04 -10.68 3.40
CA GLU A 237 -4.96 -9.22 3.53
C GLU A 237 -5.67 -8.71 4.79
N SER A 238 -6.75 -9.38 5.23
CA SER A 238 -7.48 -9.02 6.44
C SER A 238 -6.64 -9.17 7.69
N SER A 239 -5.89 -10.26 7.81
CA SER A 239 -5.02 -10.52 8.96
C SER A 239 -3.99 -9.40 9.14
N PHE A 240 -3.27 -9.07 8.07
CA PHE A 240 -2.31 -7.95 8.06
C PHE A 240 -3.00 -6.62 8.42
N THR A 241 -4.11 -6.34 7.77
CA THR A 241 -4.86 -5.09 7.94
C THR A 241 -5.34 -4.91 9.38
N ILE A 242 -5.94 -5.95 9.98
CA ILE A 242 -6.46 -5.90 11.36
C ILE A 242 -5.31 -5.66 12.34
N CYS A 243 -4.22 -6.41 12.25
CA CYS A 243 -3.10 -6.27 13.16
C CYS A 243 -2.46 -4.88 13.08
N HIS A 244 -2.17 -4.39 11.87
CA HIS A 244 -1.54 -3.08 11.72
C HIS A 244 -2.48 -1.92 12.07
N TRP A 245 -3.77 -2.02 11.73
CA TRP A 245 -4.75 -1.03 12.16
C TRP A 245 -4.87 -0.98 13.69
N THR A 246 -4.94 -2.14 14.35
CA THR A 246 -4.96 -2.23 15.81
C THR A 246 -3.72 -1.58 16.42
N ALA A 247 -2.52 -1.84 15.89
CA ALA A 247 -1.29 -1.22 16.38
C ALA A 247 -1.31 0.31 16.27
N VAL A 248 -1.86 0.85 15.18
CA VAL A 248 -2.04 2.30 14.99
C VAL A 248 -3.06 2.87 15.99
N MET A 249 -4.17 2.16 16.23
CA MET A 249 -5.16 2.58 17.23
C MET A 249 -4.61 2.54 18.65
N LEU A 250 -3.74 1.57 18.97
CA LEU A 250 -3.03 1.54 20.25
C LEU A 250 -2.09 2.74 20.41
N LEU A 251 -1.37 3.13 19.35
CA LEU A 251 -0.54 4.34 19.37
C LEU A 251 -1.37 5.58 19.66
N THR A 252 -2.51 5.73 18.99
CA THR A 252 -3.41 6.88 19.19
C THR A 252 -3.97 6.91 20.61
N LYS A 253 -4.38 5.75 21.15
CA LYS A 253 -5.02 5.62 22.45
C LYS A 253 -4.07 5.86 23.63
N TYR A 254 -2.88 5.25 23.60
CA TYR A 254 -1.97 5.22 24.75
C TYR A 254 -0.86 6.27 24.70
N ALA A 255 -0.54 6.81 23.52
CA ALA A 255 0.40 7.91 23.40
C ALA A 255 -0.34 9.23 23.20
N SER A 256 -0.67 9.57 21.96
CA SER A 256 -1.53 10.72 21.62
C SER A 256 -1.84 10.74 20.12
N VAL A 257 -2.83 11.55 19.74
CA VAL A 257 -3.11 11.85 18.33
C VAL A 257 -1.93 12.56 17.67
N GLY A 258 -1.23 13.44 18.39
CA GLY A 258 -0.03 14.12 17.90
C GLY A 258 1.13 13.14 17.60
N GLU A 259 1.32 12.09 18.41
CA GLU A 259 2.29 11.04 18.13
C GLU A 259 1.92 10.27 16.85
N LEU A 260 0.64 10.02 16.60
CA LEU A 260 0.19 9.48 15.32
C LEU A 260 0.45 10.45 14.17
N GLY A 261 0.36 11.77 14.40
CA GLY A 261 0.74 12.78 13.42
C GLY A 261 2.20 12.65 13.00
N LEU A 262 3.12 12.51 13.95
CA LEU A 262 4.54 12.26 13.70
C LEU A 262 4.74 10.94 12.93
N TYR A 263 4.12 9.85 13.38
CA TYR A 263 4.17 8.55 12.71
C TYR A 263 3.65 8.64 11.27
N SER A 264 2.52 9.29 11.05
CA SER A 264 1.92 9.44 9.73
C SER A 264 2.81 10.22 8.76
N ALA A 265 3.52 11.23 9.25
CA ALA A 265 4.52 11.97 8.48
C ALA A 265 5.71 11.07 8.11
N GLY A 266 6.26 10.33 9.06
CA GLY A 266 7.35 9.38 8.84
C GLY A 266 6.99 8.25 7.88
N ALA A 267 5.78 7.67 8.00
CA ALA A 267 5.28 6.57 7.20
C ALA A 267 5.19 6.91 5.70
N GLN A 268 4.97 8.18 5.34
CA GLN A 268 4.99 8.60 3.95
C GLN A 268 6.37 8.39 3.31
N TRP A 269 7.44 8.66 4.05
CA TRP A 269 8.82 8.48 3.58
C TRP A 269 9.21 7.01 3.49
N ASN A 270 8.77 6.18 4.41
CA ASN A 270 8.90 4.72 4.30
C ASN A 270 8.30 4.20 2.99
N SER A 271 7.10 4.66 2.65
CA SER A 271 6.42 4.26 1.42
C SER A 271 7.20 4.65 0.17
N ILE A 272 7.90 5.79 0.18
CA ILE A 272 8.73 6.24 -0.94
C ILE A 272 9.98 5.37 -1.06
N VAL A 273 10.66 5.10 0.05
CA VAL A 273 11.87 4.26 0.05
C VAL A 273 11.55 2.84 -0.45
N LEU A 274 10.41 2.28 -0.05
CA LEU A 274 9.97 0.95 -0.47
C LEU A 274 9.29 0.91 -1.85
N MET A 275 9.08 2.04 -2.51
CA MET A 275 8.37 2.09 -3.80
C MET A 275 9.07 1.23 -4.86
N ILE A 276 10.38 1.37 -5.03
CA ILE A 276 11.13 0.61 -6.05
C ILE A 276 11.13 -0.89 -5.73
N PRO A 277 11.49 -1.36 -4.53
CA PRO A 277 11.40 -2.78 -4.17
C PRO A 277 10.00 -3.39 -4.35
N SER A 278 8.95 -2.65 -4.03
CA SER A 278 7.58 -3.15 -4.19
C SER A 278 7.21 -3.37 -5.66
N LEU A 279 7.68 -2.51 -6.55
CA LEU A 279 7.48 -2.66 -8.00
C LEU A 279 8.30 -3.82 -8.59
N LEU A 280 9.47 -4.07 -8.02
CA LEU A 280 10.33 -5.19 -8.43
C LEU A 280 9.83 -6.55 -7.91
N SER A 281 8.93 -6.61 -6.94
CA SER A 281 8.49 -7.86 -6.30
C SER A 281 7.98 -8.92 -7.30
N ASN A 282 7.19 -8.52 -8.30
CA ASN A 282 6.71 -9.43 -9.35
C ASN A 282 7.84 -9.93 -10.26
N VAL A 283 8.84 -9.08 -10.53
CA VAL A 283 10.02 -9.44 -11.31
C VAL A 283 10.85 -10.46 -10.53
N VAL A 284 11.10 -10.18 -9.25
CA VAL A 284 11.82 -11.09 -8.34
C VAL A 284 11.14 -12.45 -8.31
N LEU A 285 9.82 -12.50 -8.10
CA LEU A 285 9.06 -13.75 -8.09
C LEU A 285 9.19 -14.52 -9.40
N SER A 286 9.11 -13.85 -10.55
CA SER A 286 9.23 -14.47 -11.86
C SER A 286 10.60 -15.13 -12.09
N TYR A 287 11.68 -14.42 -11.73
CA TYR A 287 13.04 -14.96 -11.87
C TYR A 287 13.30 -16.13 -10.91
N LEU A 288 12.82 -16.04 -9.66
CA LEU A 288 12.96 -17.11 -8.68
C LEU A 288 12.17 -18.35 -9.12
N SER A 289 10.93 -18.19 -9.56
CA SER A 289 10.11 -19.31 -10.07
C SER A 289 10.73 -20.00 -11.28
N GLY A 290 11.40 -19.25 -12.15
CA GLY A 290 12.07 -19.81 -13.34
C GLY A 290 13.36 -20.59 -13.03
N SER A 291 13.95 -20.44 -11.84
CA SER A 291 15.21 -21.09 -11.44
C SER A 291 15.05 -22.17 -10.37
N VAL A 292 13.83 -22.46 -9.90
CA VAL A 292 13.57 -23.38 -8.77
C VAL A 292 14.19 -24.78 -8.97
N ASN A 293 14.25 -25.28 -10.21
CA ASN A 293 14.72 -26.63 -10.52
C ASN A 293 16.26 -26.76 -10.65
N ASP A 294 17.01 -25.67 -10.64
CA ASP A 294 18.47 -25.63 -10.72
C ASP A 294 19.03 -24.94 -9.47
N GLU A 295 19.48 -25.72 -8.49
CA GLU A 295 19.93 -25.22 -7.18
C GLU A 295 21.04 -24.16 -7.28
N ILE A 296 22.05 -24.40 -8.14
CA ILE A 296 23.21 -23.47 -8.26
C ILE A 296 22.77 -22.16 -8.91
N GLN A 297 21.96 -22.24 -9.96
CA GLN A 297 21.43 -21.05 -10.64
C GLN A 297 20.45 -20.30 -9.77
N HIS A 298 19.64 -21.04 -9.01
CA HIS A 298 18.65 -20.48 -8.11
C HIS A 298 19.29 -19.60 -7.02
N ASP A 299 20.37 -20.08 -6.41
CA ASP A 299 21.12 -19.32 -5.41
C ASP A 299 21.76 -18.05 -5.92
N LYS A 300 22.38 -18.16 -7.09
CA LYS A 300 22.91 -16.98 -7.76
C LYS A 300 21.80 -15.97 -8.01
N THR A 301 20.61 -16.48 -8.34
CA THR A 301 19.42 -15.63 -8.57
C THR A 301 18.93 -14.98 -7.30
N VAL A 302 18.78 -15.72 -6.18
CA VAL A 302 18.39 -15.16 -4.88
C VAL A 302 19.38 -14.09 -4.42
N ASN A 303 20.69 -14.39 -4.43
CA ASN A 303 21.73 -13.44 -4.02
C ASN A 303 21.72 -12.18 -4.91
N LYS A 304 21.53 -12.34 -6.22
CA LYS A 304 21.39 -11.21 -7.15
C LYS A 304 20.15 -10.37 -6.84
N MET A 305 19.02 -10.99 -6.55
CA MET A 305 17.78 -10.26 -6.21
C MET A 305 17.90 -9.57 -4.84
N LEU A 306 18.56 -10.18 -3.85
CA LEU A 306 18.87 -9.53 -2.58
C LEU A 306 19.74 -8.29 -2.80
N LEU A 307 20.81 -8.40 -3.61
CA LEU A 307 21.69 -7.27 -3.92
C LEU A 307 20.93 -6.14 -4.64
N ILE A 308 20.09 -6.47 -5.62
CA ILE A 308 19.26 -5.49 -6.34
C ILE A 308 18.32 -4.78 -5.38
N ASN A 309 17.55 -5.52 -4.56
CA ASN A 309 16.63 -4.92 -3.60
C ASN A 309 17.34 -4.07 -2.56
N PHE A 310 18.49 -4.57 -2.04
CA PHE A 310 19.31 -3.82 -1.10
C PHE A 310 19.83 -2.52 -1.70
N THR A 311 20.43 -2.55 -2.89
CA THR A 311 21.02 -1.36 -3.52
C THR A 311 19.97 -0.34 -3.93
N THR A 312 18.82 -0.78 -4.47
CA THR A 312 17.73 0.10 -4.86
C THR A 312 17.02 0.74 -3.67
N THR A 313 17.04 0.09 -2.49
CA THR A 313 16.52 0.65 -1.24
C THR A 313 17.52 1.58 -0.58
N MET A 314 18.82 1.26 -0.66
CA MET A 314 19.90 2.00 0.02
C MET A 314 20.01 3.45 -0.46
N ILE A 315 19.81 3.70 -1.76
CA ILE A 315 19.89 5.05 -2.33
C ILE A 315 18.86 6.00 -1.70
N PRO A 316 17.53 5.73 -1.78
CA PRO A 316 16.54 6.60 -1.14
C PRO A 316 16.61 6.55 0.39
N PHE A 317 17.03 5.43 1.01
CA PHE A 317 17.26 5.34 2.44
C PHE A 317 18.31 6.36 2.91
N VAL A 318 19.49 6.37 2.28
CA VAL A 318 20.58 7.32 2.62
C VAL A 318 20.08 8.76 2.40
N GLY A 319 19.35 9.02 1.31
CA GLY A 319 18.76 10.33 1.06
C GLY A 319 17.85 10.78 2.21
N VAL A 320 16.88 9.97 2.62
CA VAL A 320 15.96 10.33 3.71
C VAL A 320 16.70 10.42 5.05
N TYR A 321 17.61 9.51 5.35
CA TYR A 321 18.36 9.48 6.60
C TYR A 321 19.25 10.73 6.79
N VAL A 322 19.99 11.13 5.76
CA VAL A 322 20.90 12.29 5.79
C VAL A 322 20.11 13.59 5.79
N PHE A 323 19.10 13.70 4.95
CA PHE A 323 18.30 14.91 4.80
C PHE A 323 17.10 14.98 5.76
N ALA A 324 16.99 14.10 6.77
CA ALA A 324 15.86 14.04 7.69
C ALA A 324 15.53 15.39 8.33
N ASN A 325 16.56 16.14 8.78
CA ASN A 325 16.36 17.48 9.38
C ASN A 325 15.82 18.48 8.34
N PHE A 326 16.37 18.48 7.14
CA PHE A 326 15.92 19.34 6.04
C PHE A 326 14.47 19.01 5.64
N ILE A 327 14.14 17.74 5.55
CA ILE A 327 12.79 17.26 5.25
C ILE A 327 11.79 17.70 6.31
N ALA A 328 12.15 17.52 7.58
CA ALA A 328 11.27 17.88 8.71
C ALA A 328 10.93 19.38 8.75
N ASN A 329 11.83 20.26 8.31
CA ASN A 329 11.57 21.70 8.22
C ASN A 329 10.38 22.06 7.32
N PHE A 330 10.07 21.22 6.31
CA PHE A 330 8.90 21.43 5.46
C PHE A 330 7.57 21.16 6.19
N TYR A 331 7.58 20.32 7.24
CA TYR A 331 6.37 20.02 8.03
C TYR A 331 6.03 21.13 9.02
N GLY A 332 7.00 21.97 9.41
CA GLY A 332 6.81 23.07 10.34
C GLY A 332 7.31 22.78 11.75
N SER A 333 7.31 23.82 12.60
CA SER A 333 7.92 23.81 13.94
C SER A 333 7.22 22.90 14.94
N SER A 334 5.97 22.51 14.69
CA SER A 334 5.22 21.62 15.59
C SER A 334 5.65 20.15 15.52
N PHE A 335 6.38 19.75 14.46
CA PHE A 335 6.84 18.38 14.24
C PHE A 335 8.21 18.10 14.89
N ILE A 336 8.34 18.49 16.16
CA ILE A 336 9.55 18.22 16.97
C ILE A 336 9.69 16.69 17.11
N GLY A 337 10.92 16.16 16.91
CA GLY A 337 11.20 14.72 16.96
C GLY A 337 10.97 13.97 15.64
N LEU A 338 10.39 14.60 14.62
CA LEU A 338 10.20 13.96 13.29
C LEU A 338 11.49 13.49 12.64
N PRO A 339 12.63 14.24 12.66
CA PRO A 339 13.88 13.78 12.07
C PRO A 339 14.40 12.48 12.69
N GLU A 340 14.32 12.37 14.02
CA GLU A 340 14.75 11.18 14.75
C GLU A 340 13.84 9.99 14.42
N LEU A 341 12.53 10.20 14.48
CA LEU A 341 11.55 9.19 14.10
C LEU A 341 11.76 8.69 12.66
N MET A 342 11.97 9.60 11.69
CA MET A 342 12.22 9.24 10.30
C MET A 342 13.45 8.36 10.14
N ARG A 343 14.56 8.68 10.83
CA ARG A 343 15.79 7.87 10.79
C ARG A 343 15.55 6.46 11.29
N VAL A 344 14.78 6.28 12.37
CA VAL A 344 14.42 4.95 12.89
C VAL A 344 13.50 4.24 11.92
N MET A 345 12.46 4.91 11.44
CA MET A 345 11.47 4.29 10.55
C MET A 345 12.06 3.83 9.22
N VAL A 346 12.90 4.66 8.56
CA VAL A 346 13.47 4.26 7.27
C VAL A 346 14.45 3.09 7.41
N PHE A 347 14.98 2.82 8.60
CA PHE A 347 15.82 1.65 8.83
C PHE A 347 15.05 0.34 8.62
N THR A 348 13.76 0.30 8.94
CA THR A 348 12.90 -0.89 8.69
C THR A 348 12.83 -1.23 7.21
N THR A 349 12.96 -0.24 6.32
CA THR A 349 12.81 -0.44 4.87
C THR A 349 13.88 -1.35 4.27
N ILE A 350 15.11 -1.32 4.82
CA ILE A 350 16.20 -2.20 4.40
C ILE A 350 15.83 -3.65 4.73
N LEU A 351 15.37 -3.88 5.96
CA LEU A 351 14.96 -5.21 6.42
C LEU A 351 13.77 -5.73 5.62
N GLU A 352 12.78 -4.89 5.36
CA GLU A 352 11.58 -5.24 4.60
C GLU A 352 11.88 -5.55 3.14
N SER A 353 12.76 -4.78 2.50
CA SER A 353 13.14 -5.00 1.10
C SER A 353 13.87 -6.33 0.92
N CYS A 354 14.82 -6.67 1.81
CA CYS A 354 15.50 -7.95 1.80
C CYS A 354 14.53 -9.11 2.14
N THR A 355 13.66 -8.93 3.13
CA THR A 355 12.64 -9.93 3.50
C THR A 355 11.67 -10.19 2.35
N SER A 356 11.39 -9.20 1.49
CA SER A 356 10.51 -9.36 0.34
C SER A 356 11.03 -10.39 -0.67
N VAL A 357 12.35 -10.53 -0.81
CA VAL A 357 12.98 -11.54 -1.66
C VAL A 357 12.73 -12.94 -1.10
N PHE A 358 12.91 -13.14 0.22
CA PHE A 358 12.61 -14.44 0.85
C PHE A 358 11.12 -14.80 0.83
N LYS A 359 10.22 -13.80 0.92
CA LYS A 359 8.78 -14.03 0.70
C LYS A 359 8.50 -14.53 -0.72
N SER A 360 9.11 -13.89 -1.72
CA SER A 360 8.97 -14.29 -3.12
C SER A 360 9.56 -15.69 -3.36
N GLU A 361 10.61 -16.05 -2.63
CA GLU A 361 11.22 -17.36 -2.65
C GLU A 361 10.27 -18.46 -2.16
N LEU A 362 9.66 -18.26 -0.98
CA LEU A 362 8.66 -19.21 -0.46
C LEU A 362 7.44 -19.33 -1.39
N MET A 363 7.04 -18.24 -2.02
CA MET A 363 5.97 -18.26 -3.03
C MET A 363 6.38 -19.05 -4.28
N ALA A 364 7.62 -18.88 -4.76
CA ALA A 364 8.15 -19.59 -5.91
C ALA A 364 8.20 -21.12 -5.65
N GLN A 365 8.50 -21.52 -4.41
CA GLN A 365 8.48 -22.91 -3.97
C GLN A 365 7.06 -23.45 -3.68
N GLY A 366 6.00 -22.65 -3.83
CA GLY A 366 4.63 -23.06 -3.50
C GLY A 366 4.32 -23.17 -2.01
N LYS A 367 5.22 -22.73 -1.12
CA LYS A 367 5.07 -22.78 0.34
C LYS A 367 4.25 -21.60 0.89
N THR A 368 3.13 -21.31 0.27
CA THR A 368 2.29 -20.13 0.58
C THR A 368 1.64 -20.19 1.95
N TRP A 369 1.25 -21.38 2.42
CA TRP A 369 0.69 -21.57 3.76
C TRP A 369 1.72 -21.32 4.87
N LEU A 370 2.96 -21.77 4.67
CA LEU A 370 4.06 -21.48 5.61
C LEU A 370 4.29 -19.97 5.68
N LEU A 371 4.32 -19.30 4.54
CA LEU A 371 4.47 -17.84 4.47
C LEU A 371 3.32 -17.13 5.20
N PHE A 372 2.07 -17.58 5.01
CA PHE A 372 0.90 -17.02 5.71
C PHE A 372 1.06 -17.16 7.22
N THR A 373 1.37 -18.37 7.72
CA THR A 373 1.54 -18.61 9.16
C THR A 373 2.64 -17.75 9.78
N LEU A 374 3.79 -17.65 9.10
CA LEU A 374 4.92 -16.82 9.56
C LEU A 374 4.55 -15.32 9.61
N ARG A 375 3.84 -14.82 8.61
CA ARG A 375 3.36 -13.42 8.58
C ARG A 375 2.35 -13.17 9.70
N PHE A 376 1.39 -14.08 9.88
CA PHE A 376 0.39 -13.96 10.92
C PHE A 376 1.02 -13.90 12.32
N ILE A 377 1.96 -14.80 12.61
CA ILE A 377 2.70 -14.80 13.90
C ILE A 377 3.46 -13.48 14.06
N ARG A 378 4.18 -13.02 13.03
CA ARG A 378 4.89 -11.73 13.05
C ARG A 378 3.97 -10.58 13.40
N ASP A 379 2.83 -10.48 12.72
CA ASP A 379 1.90 -9.36 12.86
C ASP A 379 1.24 -9.39 14.27
N PHE A 380 0.93 -10.57 14.78
CA PHE A 380 0.42 -10.73 16.13
C PHE A 380 1.46 -10.37 17.20
N VAL A 381 2.71 -10.81 17.03
CA VAL A 381 3.84 -10.45 17.91
C VAL A 381 4.07 -8.94 17.88
N PHE A 382 3.98 -8.31 16.72
CA PHE A 382 4.12 -6.87 16.58
C PHE A 382 3.08 -6.10 17.40
N VAL A 383 1.79 -6.45 17.26
CA VAL A 383 0.71 -5.83 18.06
C VAL A 383 0.93 -6.02 19.56
N SER A 384 1.34 -7.24 19.98
CA SER A 384 1.58 -7.56 21.38
C SER A 384 2.72 -6.74 21.98
N ILE A 385 3.84 -6.57 21.24
CA ILE A 385 4.98 -5.75 21.67
C ILE A 385 4.58 -4.28 21.73
N VAL A 386 3.85 -3.77 20.72
CA VAL A 386 3.35 -2.39 20.71
C VAL A 386 2.43 -2.13 21.91
N TYR A 387 1.51 -3.05 22.20
CA TYR A 387 0.65 -2.94 23.37
C TYR A 387 1.46 -2.92 24.67
N TYR A 388 2.43 -3.81 24.83
CA TYR A 388 3.30 -3.86 26.02
C TYR A 388 4.06 -2.54 26.22
N MET A 389 4.68 -2.03 25.17
CA MET A 389 5.50 -0.81 25.24
C MET A 389 4.67 0.44 25.50
N LEU A 390 3.50 0.57 24.87
CA LEU A 390 2.68 1.77 24.97
C LEU A 390 1.73 1.75 26.18
N ALA A 391 1.10 0.61 26.49
CA ALA A 391 0.09 0.52 27.52
C ALA A 391 0.68 0.20 28.90
N ILE A 392 1.74 -0.61 28.97
CA ILE A 392 2.31 -1.11 30.24
C ILE A 392 3.52 -0.26 30.65
N GLN A 393 4.47 0.00 29.74
CA GLN A 393 5.64 0.83 30.04
C GLN A 393 5.37 2.34 29.97
N ALA A 394 4.24 2.75 29.35
CA ALA A 394 3.79 4.14 29.23
C ALA A 394 4.92 5.11 28.78
N THR A 395 5.58 4.79 27.68
CA THR A 395 6.73 5.56 27.17
C THR A 395 6.32 6.96 26.70
N ASN A 396 7.07 8.00 27.07
CA ASN A 396 6.76 9.39 26.73
C ASN A 396 6.83 9.73 25.23
N ASN A 397 7.57 8.93 24.43
CA ASN A 397 7.77 9.10 22.99
C ASN A 397 7.12 7.94 22.22
N GLY A 398 5.80 7.92 22.16
CA GLY A 398 5.02 6.80 21.62
C GLY A 398 5.36 6.45 20.17
N ALA A 399 5.51 7.43 19.26
CA ALA A 399 5.84 7.22 17.88
C ALA A 399 7.24 6.60 17.69
N ILE A 400 8.23 7.05 18.45
CA ILE A 400 9.60 6.50 18.40
C ILE A 400 9.61 5.08 18.96
N SER A 401 8.91 4.83 20.06
CA SER A 401 8.76 3.48 20.65
C SER A 401 8.09 2.52 19.66
N TYR A 402 7.03 2.96 19.01
CA TYR A 402 6.36 2.20 17.95
C TYR A 402 7.33 1.88 16.78
N ALA A 403 8.13 2.84 16.35
CA ALA A 403 9.11 2.66 15.29
C ALA A 403 10.19 1.63 15.68
N TRP A 404 10.70 1.66 16.91
CA TRP A 404 11.64 0.67 17.40
C TRP A 404 11.04 -0.73 17.51
N CYS A 405 9.77 -0.85 17.94
CA CYS A 405 9.05 -2.13 17.90
C CYS A 405 9.00 -2.68 16.47
N SER A 406 8.73 -1.81 15.48
CA SER A 406 8.71 -2.20 14.07
C SER A 406 10.10 -2.66 13.59
N VAL A 407 11.17 -1.97 13.97
CA VAL A 407 12.56 -2.40 13.66
C VAL A 407 12.87 -3.76 14.27
N ALA A 408 12.60 -3.95 15.56
CA ALA A 408 12.90 -5.18 16.27
C ALA A 408 12.15 -6.40 15.66
N VAL A 409 10.85 -6.24 15.39
CA VAL A 409 10.03 -7.30 14.80
C VAL A 409 10.45 -7.57 13.35
N SER A 410 10.76 -6.54 12.55
CA SER A 410 11.24 -6.71 11.18
C SER A 410 12.60 -7.40 11.14
N PHE A 411 13.49 -7.07 12.07
CA PHE A 411 14.79 -7.73 12.19
C PHE A 411 14.64 -9.20 12.59
N GLY A 412 13.84 -9.50 13.62
CA GLY A 412 13.56 -10.89 14.02
C GLY A 412 12.93 -11.70 12.88
N PHE A 413 11.99 -11.11 12.15
CA PHE A 413 11.35 -11.74 11.02
C PHE A 413 12.32 -11.99 9.85
N PHE A 414 13.20 -11.03 9.57
CA PHE A 414 14.26 -11.20 8.58
C PHE A 414 15.18 -12.39 8.93
N LEU A 415 15.60 -12.50 10.20
CA LEU A 415 16.43 -13.62 10.66
C LEU A 415 15.70 -14.97 10.51
N ILE A 416 14.43 -15.04 10.88
CA ILE A 416 13.61 -16.26 10.73
C ILE A 416 13.54 -16.66 9.25
N MET A 417 13.24 -15.72 8.36
CA MET A 417 13.13 -15.98 6.93
C MET A 417 14.47 -16.42 6.33
N TRP A 418 15.58 -15.83 6.77
CA TRP A 418 16.92 -16.23 6.36
C TRP A 418 17.31 -17.63 6.82
N ILE A 419 16.98 -17.99 8.08
CA ILE A 419 17.21 -19.34 8.64
C ILE A 419 16.38 -20.37 7.86
N ILE A 420 15.09 -20.10 7.63
CA ILE A 420 14.21 -20.96 6.83
C ILE A 420 14.78 -21.17 5.43
N TYR A 421 15.21 -20.10 4.76
CA TYR A 421 15.83 -20.17 3.45
C TYR A 421 17.06 -21.09 3.47
N LYS A 422 17.98 -20.93 4.44
CA LYS A 422 19.15 -21.80 4.57
C LYS A 422 18.81 -23.26 4.89
N HIS A 423 17.77 -23.50 5.67
CA HIS A 423 17.38 -24.85 6.08
C HIS A 423 16.67 -25.62 4.96
N THR A 424 15.81 -24.95 4.20
CA THR A 424 15.11 -25.56 3.06
C THR A 424 16.04 -25.95 1.90
N ARG A 425 17.29 -25.48 1.91
CA ARG A 425 18.33 -25.79 0.92
C ARG A 425 19.23 -26.97 1.29
N LYS A 426 19.34 -27.28 2.57
CA LYS A 426 20.16 -28.42 3.00
C LYS A 426 19.45 -29.79 2.86
N ARG A 427 18.20 -29.77 2.38
CA ARG A 427 17.41 -30.96 2.06
C ARG A 427 17.16 -31.08 0.56
#